data_180450412e0ce250c79930a0dbb71e4d
#
_entry.id   180450412e0ce250c79930a0dbb71e4d
#
_cell.length_a   1.000
_cell.length_b   1.000
_cell.length_c   1.000
_cell.angle_alpha   90.00
_cell.angle_beta   90.00
_cell.angle_gamma   90.00
#
_symmetry.space_group_name_H-M   'P 1'
#
loop_
_entity.id
_entity.type
_entity.pdbx_description
1 polymer ?
#
loop_
_entity_poly.entity_id
_entity_poly.type
_entity_poly.pdbx_seq_one_letter_code
_entity_poly.pdbx_strand_id
1 'polypeptide(L)'
;WILNGHKAWIPNAGVSDYYTVLAVNDLNGRRGANVTAFVVEATDEGFSVGPKERKLGIKGSPTRELYFENCRIPGDRIVGAVGDGLKIALRTLDHTRVTIGAQAVGIAQGALDAAISYVKERQQFGKRIADFPGIQFMLADMAMATEAARQLNYVAAPKTARRDELVAFS
;
A
#
# COMPACT_ATOMS: atom_id res chain seq x y z
N TRP A 1 16.72 6.15 -22.13
CA TRP A 1 15.54 5.34 -22.34
C TRP A 1 14.37 6.19 -22.80
N ILE A 2 13.43 5.58 -23.49
CA ILE A 2 12.19 6.26 -23.89
C ILE A 2 11.02 5.44 -23.35
N LEU A 3 10.22 6.05 -22.49
CA LEU A 3 9.04 5.42 -21.93
C LEU A 3 7.80 5.86 -22.72
N ASN A 4 6.95 4.88 -23.03
CA ASN A 4 5.63 5.07 -23.65
C ASN A 4 4.60 4.20 -22.95
N GLY A 5 3.44 4.76 -22.64
CA GLY A 5 2.36 4.03 -22.00
C GLY A 5 1.69 4.80 -20.87
N HIS A 6 0.92 4.11 -20.03
CA HIS A 6 0.27 4.73 -18.89
C HIS A 6 0.26 3.82 -17.67
N LYS A 7 0.06 4.40 -16.49
CA LYS A 7 -0.14 3.72 -15.21
C LYS A 7 -1.44 4.23 -14.57
N ALA A 8 -2.24 3.32 -14.05
CA ALA A 8 -3.50 3.66 -13.40
C ALA A 8 -3.38 3.57 -11.87
N TRP A 9 -4.23 4.34 -11.18
CA TRP A 9 -4.42 4.31 -9.74
C TRP A 9 -3.16 4.57 -8.91
N ILE A 10 -2.36 5.55 -9.32
CA ILE A 10 -1.09 5.86 -8.64
C ILE A 10 -1.34 6.79 -7.45
N PRO A 11 -1.04 6.34 -6.21
CA PRO A 11 -1.13 7.18 -5.03
C PRO A 11 -0.13 8.33 -5.10
N ASN A 12 -0.51 9.49 -4.54
CA ASN A 12 0.30 10.71 -4.50
C ASN A 12 0.68 11.28 -5.88
N ALA A 13 0.10 10.75 -6.97
CA ALA A 13 0.32 11.32 -8.30
C ALA A 13 -0.15 12.77 -8.37
N GLY A 14 0.70 13.63 -8.92
CA GLY A 14 0.49 15.07 -9.03
C GLY A 14 0.86 15.89 -7.78
N VAL A 15 1.39 15.24 -6.72
CA VAL A 15 1.99 15.90 -5.57
C VAL A 15 3.40 15.40 -5.27
N SER A 16 3.81 14.29 -5.89
CA SER A 16 5.17 13.74 -5.80
C SER A 16 6.06 14.39 -6.84
N ASP A 17 7.31 14.64 -6.50
CA ASP A 17 8.35 15.12 -7.42
C ASP A 17 8.99 13.96 -8.20
N TYR A 18 8.99 12.75 -7.62
CA TYR A 18 9.63 11.55 -8.16
C TYR A 18 8.67 10.38 -8.18
N TYR A 19 8.79 9.56 -9.23
CA TYR A 19 8.00 8.34 -9.43
C TYR A 19 8.92 7.17 -9.74
N THR A 20 8.80 6.07 -9.00
CA THR A 20 9.43 4.81 -9.39
C THR A 20 8.52 4.08 -10.34
N VAL A 21 8.96 3.92 -11.59
CA VAL A 21 8.18 3.35 -12.68
C VAL A 21 8.78 2.02 -13.14
N LEU A 22 7.98 0.97 -13.13
CA LEU A 22 8.34 -0.32 -13.70
C LEU A 22 7.87 -0.36 -15.16
N ALA A 23 8.78 -0.60 -16.08
CA ALA A 23 8.46 -0.70 -17.51
C ALA A 23 9.08 -1.95 -18.13
N VAL A 24 8.36 -2.53 -19.10
CA VAL A 24 8.89 -3.64 -19.91
C VAL A 24 9.92 -3.08 -20.87
N ASN A 25 11.15 -3.60 -20.80
CA ASN A 25 12.27 -3.19 -21.64
C ASN A 25 12.53 -4.14 -22.81
N ASP A 26 11.96 -5.35 -22.79
CA ASP A 26 12.05 -6.34 -23.86
C ASP A 26 10.75 -7.14 -23.94
N LEU A 27 10.00 -6.97 -25.01
CA LEU A 27 8.71 -7.67 -25.24
C LEU A 27 8.89 -9.18 -25.48
N ASN A 28 10.05 -9.60 -25.98
CA ASN A 28 10.40 -10.98 -26.27
C ASN A 28 11.24 -11.61 -25.15
N GLY A 29 11.58 -10.83 -24.13
CA GLY A 29 12.42 -11.26 -23.03
C GLY A 29 11.73 -12.24 -22.09
N ARG A 30 12.55 -12.99 -21.33
CA ARG A 30 12.03 -13.91 -20.30
C ARG A 30 11.16 -13.15 -19.31
N ARG A 31 9.93 -13.62 -19.10
CA ARG A 31 8.97 -13.04 -18.18
C ARG A 31 9.59 -12.87 -16.79
N GLY A 32 9.53 -11.65 -16.27
CA GLY A 32 10.10 -11.28 -14.96
C GLY A 32 11.54 -10.74 -15.01
N ALA A 33 12.33 -11.08 -16.05
CA ALA A 33 13.65 -10.49 -16.31
C ALA A 33 13.61 -9.40 -17.40
N ASN A 34 12.43 -9.07 -17.90
CA ASN A 34 12.18 -8.08 -18.94
C ASN A 34 11.54 -6.79 -18.43
N VAL A 35 11.59 -6.56 -17.13
CA VAL A 35 11.05 -5.36 -16.48
C VAL A 35 12.19 -4.60 -15.81
N THR A 36 12.29 -3.32 -16.08
CA THR A 36 13.29 -2.43 -15.47
C THR A 36 12.58 -1.35 -14.65
N ALA A 37 13.17 -0.97 -13.55
CA ALA A 37 12.69 0.11 -12.69
C ALA A 37 13.43 1.41 -13.02
N PHE A 38 12.69 2.50 -13.18
CA PHE A 38 13.20 3.84 -13.51
C PHE A 38 12.74 4.84 -12.48
N VAL A 39 13.55 5.86 -12.21
CA VAL A 39 13.12 7.09 -11.54
C VAL A 39 12.70 8.10 -12.60
N VAL A 40 11.45 8.52 -12.53
CA VAL A 40 10.88 9.58 -13.38
C VAL A 40 10.64 10.80 -12.51
N GLU A 41 11.08 11.97 -12.96
CA GLU A 41 10.79 13.25 -12.32
C GLU A 41 9.49 13.84 -12.86
N ALA A 42 8.77 14.56 -12.01
CA ALA A 42 7.54 15.23 -12.41
C ALA A 42 7.72 16.25 -13.53
N THR A 43 8.98 16.70 -13.75
CA THR A 43 9.38 17.68 -14.75
C THR A 43 9.91 17.06 -16.04
N ASP A 44 10.00 15.73 -16.13
CA ASP A 44 10.52 15.07 -17.34
C ASP A 44 9.60 15.35 -18.53
N GLU A 45 10.21 15.70 -19.67
CA GLU A 45 9.48 15.92 -20.92
C GLU A 45 8.78 14.64 -21.37
N GLY A 46 7.50 14.75 -21.74
CA GLY A 46 6.66 13.61 -22.11
C GLY A 46 6.02 12.88 -20.93
N PHE A 47 6.23 13.34 -19.68
CA PHE A 47 5.50 12.88 -18.51
C PHE A 47 4.31 13.80 -18.21
N SER A 48 3.16 13.21 -17.90
CA SER A 48 1.98 13.98 -17.47
C SER A 48 1.11 13.16 -16.52
N VAL A 49 0.25 13.87 -15.78
CA VAL A 49 -0.61 13.31 -14.73
C VAL A 49 -2.07 13.58 -15.08
N GLY A 50 -2.89 12.55 -15.00
CA GLY A 50 -4.33 12.62 -15.26
C GLY A 50 -5.13 13.32 -14.15
N PRO A 51 -6.46 13.39 -14.31
CA PRO A 51 -7.37 13.95 -13.31
C PRO A 51 -7.35 13.12 -12.02
N LYS A 52 -7.78 13.77 -10.92
CA LYS A 52 -7.88 13.12 -9.61
C LYS A 52 -9.06 12.14 -9.58
N GLU A 53 -8.80 10.90 -9.15
CA GLU A 53 -9.83 9.89 -8.93
C GLU A 53 -10.78 10.23 -7.78
N ARG A 54 -12.06 9.90 -7.95
CA ARG A 54 -13.08 9.99 -6.88
C ARG A 54 -13.04 8.70 -6.06
N LYS A 55 -12.42 8.76 -4.89
CA LYS A 55 -12.25 7.59 -4.01
C LYS A 55 -13.28 7.56 -2.90
N LEU A 56 -13.59 6.34 -2.43
CA LEU A 56 -14.49 6.12 -1.29
C LEU A 56 -13.87 6.61 0.03
N GLY A 57 -12.56 6.41 0.21
CA GLY A 57 -11.80 6.83 1.40
C GLY A 57 -10.37 7.25 1.08
N ILE A 58 -9.57 7.51 2.13
CA ILE A 58 -8.17 7.96 2.06
C ILE A 58 -8.00 9.15 1.10
N LYS A 59 -8.91 10.11 1.22
CA LYS A 59 -9.01 11.26 0.27
C LYS A 59 -7.86 12.25 0.42
N GLY A 60 -7.11 12.18 1.53
CA GLY A 60 -5.92 12.99 1.77
C GLY A 60 -4.75 12.63 0.84
N SER A 61 -4.67 11.36 0.37
CA SER A 61 -3.73 10.93 -0.65
C SER A 61 -4.42 10.98 -2.02
N PRO A 62 -4.05 11.87 -2.95
CA PRO A 62 -4.62 11.87 -4.30
C PRO A 62 -4.21 10.60 -5.04
N THR A 63 -5.09 10.11 -5.89
CA THR A 63 -4.83 8.98 -6.79
C THR A 63 -5.15 9.42 -8.19
N ARG A 64 -4.24 9.23 -9.14
CA ARG A 64 -4.37 9.65 -10.54
C ARG A 64 -3.70 8.64 -11.46
N GLU A 65 -3.92 8.79 -12.75
CA GLU A 65 -3.16 8.10 -13.78
C GLU A 65 -1.87 8.88 -14.13
N LEU A 66 -0.86 8.16 -14.60
CA LEU A 66 0.36 8.71 -15.17
C LEU A 66 0.44 8.36 -16.64
N TYR A 67 0.85 9.31 -17.47
CA TYR A 67 1.02 9.15 -18.90
C TYR A 67 2.45 9.42 -19.29
N PHE A 68 2.98 8.63 -20.22
CA PHE A 68 4.32 8.71 -20.77
C PHE A 68 4.22 8.72 -22.28
N GLU A 69 4.59 9.85 -22.90
CA GLU A 69 4.57 10.06 -24.35
C GLU A 69 5.98 10.45 -24.82
N ASN A 70 6.73 9.45 -25.30
CA ASN A 70 8.14 9.61 -25.64
C ASN A 70 9.00 10.19 -24.49
N CYS A 71 8.62 9.87 -23.25
CA CYS A 71 9.28 10.38 -22.06
C CYS A 71 10.72 9.87 -21.99
N ARG A 72 11.69 10.79 -22.05
CA ARG A 72 13.12 10.49 -22.10
C ARG A 72 13.70 10.41 -20.70
N ILE A 73 14.21 9.23 -20.33
CA ILE A 73 14.84 8.98 -19.05
C ILE A 73 16.33 8.74 -19.23
N PRO A 74 17.21 9.48 -18.55
CA PRO A 74 18.64 9.24 -18.53
C PRO A 74 18.99 7.82 -18.05
N GLY A 75 20.10 7.27 -18.50
CA GLY A 75 20.52 5.91 -18.16
C GLY A 75 20.94 5.72 -16.70
N ASP A 76 21.35 6.78 -16.03
CA ASP A 76 21.71 6.82 -14.61
C ASP A 76 20.50 6.82 -13.65
N ARG A 77 19.28 6.96 -14.18
CA ARG A 77 18.04 6.88 -13.41
C ARG A 77 17.41 5.47 -13.42
N ILE A 78 18.17 4.44 -13.77
CA ILE A 78 17.76 3.05 -13.56
C ILE A 78 17.96 2.68 -12.09
N VAL A 79 16.96 2.06 -11.48
CA VAL A 79 17.07 1.50 -10.13
C VAL A 79 17.52 0.04 -10.23
N GLY A 80 18.71 -0.25 -9.75
CA GLY A 80 19.35 -1.56 -9.88
C GLY A 80 19.89 -1.81 -11.28
N ALA A 81 19.74 -3.01 -11.82
CA ALA A 81 20.16 -3.37 -13.16
C ALA A 81 18.96 -3.48 -14.13
N VAL A 82 19.26 -3.39 -15.42
CA VAL A 82 18.26 -3.68 -16.47
C VAL A 82 17.71 -5.09 -16.28
N GLY A 83 16.39 -5.22 -16.24
CA GLY A 83 15.69 -6.50 -16.01
C GLY A 83 15.43 -6.84 -14.55
N ASP A 84 15.96 -6.10 -13.58
CA ASP A 84 15.74 -6.36 -12.13
C ASP A 84 14.45 -5.75 -11.57
N GLY A 85 13.66 -5.04 -12.36
CA GLY A 85 12.52 -4.26 -11.89
C GLY A 85 11.49 -5.09 -11.12
N LEU A 86 11.11 -6.28 -11.62
CA LEU A 86 10.17 -7.15 -10.90
C LEU A 86 10.73 -7.63 -9.57
N LYS A 87 12.00 -8.03 -9.53
CA LYS A 87 12.68 -8.47 -8.32
C LYS A 87 12.76 -7.35 -7.27
N ILE A 88 13.02 -6.11 -7.70
CA ILE A 88 13.02 -4.93 -6.84
C ILE A 88 11.62 -4.69 -6.27
N ALA A 89 10.58 -4.74 -7.12
CA ALA A 89 9.20 -4.56 -6.69
C ALA A 89 8.78 -5.61 -5.64
N LEU A 90 9.05 -6.89 -5.89
CA LEU A 90 8.70 -7.97 -4.96
C LEU A 90 9.43 -7.81 -3.61
N ARG A 91 10.72 -7.47 -3.63
CA ARG A 91 11.48 -7.19 -2.39
C ARG A 91 10.91 -6.00 -1.62
N THR A 92 10.48 -4.94 -2.31
CA THR A 92 9.84 -3.79 -1.67
C THR A 92 8.52 -4.21 -1.02
N LEU A 93 7.70 -5.01 -1.71
CA LEU A 93 6.44 -5.51 -1.17
C LEU A 93 6.64 -6.38 0.08
N ASP A 94 7.70 -7.18 0.15
CA ASP A 94 7.99 -8.00 1.33
C ASP A 94 8.16 -7.14 2.59
N HIS A 95 8.79 -5.97 2.47
CA HIS A 95 8.90 -5.01 3.58
C HIS A 95 7.59 -4.25 3.85
N THR A 96 6.91 -3.79 2.81
CA THR A 96 5.75 -2.91 2.98
C THR A 96 4.48 -3.64 3.43
N ARG A 97 4.37 -4.96 3.24
CA ARG A 97 3.23 -5.76 3.73
C ARG A 97 3.05 -5.64 5.23
N VAL A 98 4.13 -5.68 6.01
CA VAL A 98 4.07 -5.55 7.47
C VAL A 98 3.62 -4.16 7.90
N THR A 99 4.09 -3.11 7.24
CA THR A 99 3.67 -1.73 7.57
C THR A 99 2.20 -1.48 7.23
N ILE A 100 1.69 -2.04 6.12
CA ILE A 100 0.26 -1.99 5.79
C ILE A 100 -0.57 -2.81 6.79
N GLY A 101 -0.07 -3.97 7.21
CA GLY A 101 -0.69 -4.75 8.29
C GLY A 101 -0.79 -3.96 9.60
N ALA A 102 0.28 -3.25 9.98
CA ALA A 102 0.28 -2.39 11.17
C ALA A 102 -0.73 -1.23 11.04
N GLN A 103 -0.85 -0.63 9.85
CA GLN A 103 -1.87 0.40 9.58
C GLN A 103 -3.28 -0.17 9.75
N ALA A 104 -3.56 -1.35 9.24
CA ALA A 104 -4.86 -2.01 9.38
C ALA A 104 -5.20 -2.30 10.84
N VAL A 105 -4.24 -2.80 11.63
CA VAL A 105 -4.38 -3.02 13.09
C VAL A 105 -4.66 -1.70 13.82
N GLY A 106 -3.98 -0.61 13.45
CA GLY A 106 -4.22 0.72 14.03
C GLY A 106 -5.65 1.22 13.77
N ILE A 107 -6.16 1.04 12.55
CA ILE A 107 -7.54 1.41 12.20
C ILE A 107 -8.54 0.54 12.96
N ALA A 108 -8.31 -0.78 13.06
CA ALA A 108 -9.15 -1.70 13.81
C ALA A 108 -9.20 -1.34 15.30
N GLN A 109 -8.06 -1.01 15.91
CA GLN A 109 -7.98 -0.56 17.30
C GLN A 109 -8.77 0.74 17.52
N GLY A 110 -8.58 1.73 16.65
CA GLY A 110 -9.31 2.99 16.75
C GLY A 110 -10.83 2.81 16.63
N ALA A 111 -11.29 1.91 15.76
CA ALA A 111 -12.70 1.55 15.63
C ALA A 111 -13.23 0.86 16.88
N LEU A 112 -12.47 -0.06 17.47
CA LEU A 112 -12.82 -0.75 18.71
C LEU A 112 -12.93 0.24 19.88
N ASP A 113 -11.96 1.14 20.05
CA ASP A 113 -11.95 2.14 21.12
C ASP A 113 -13.15 3.09 21.01
N ALA A 114 -13.47 3.54 19.78
CA ALA A 114 -14.64 4.36 19.52
C ALA A 114 -15.95 3.60 19.82
N ALA A 115 -16.03 2.33 19.41
CA ALA A 115 -17.20 1.49 19.71
C ALA A 115 -17.40 1.29 21.23
N ILE A 116 -16.32 0.98 21.96
CA ILE A 116 -16.37 0.80 23.43
C ILE A 116 -16.84 2.09 24.11
N SER A 117 -16.34 3.25 23.71
CA SER A 117 -16.78 4.53 24.28
C SER A 117 -18.26 4.78 23.99
N TYR A 118 -18.69 4.58 22.76
CA TYR A 118 -20.07 4.79 22.34
C TYR A 118 -21.06 3.90 23.09
N VAL A 119 -20.79 2.59 23.22
CA VAL A 119 -21.74 1.66 23.88
C VAL A 119 -21.88 1.91 25.38
N LYS A 120 -20.89 2.52 26.04
CA LYS A 120 -20.93 2.91 27.46
C LYS A 120 -21.81 4.13 27.69
N GLU A 121 -22.02 4.97 26.70
CA GLU A 121 -22.80 6.21 26.79
C GLU A 121 -24.21 6.04 26.22
N ARG A 122 -24.34 5.35 25.11
CA ARG A 122 -25.64 5.17 24.44
C ARG A 122 -26.59 4.31 25.24
N GLN A 123 -27.81 4.81 25.43
CA GLN A 123 -28.89 4.10 26.12
C GLN A 123 -30.02 3.75 25.15
N GLN A 124 -30.55 2.54 25.28
CA GLN A 124 -31.78 2.06 24.64
C GLN A 124 -32.47 1.04 25.53
N PHE A 125 -33.79 0.96 25.47
CA PHE A 125 -34.61 0.04 26.28
C PHE A 125 -34.33 0.14 27.79
N GLY A 126 -34.07 1.37 28.27
CA GLY A 126 -33.91 1.67 29.70
C GLY A 126 -32.53 1.32 30.29
N LYS A 127 -31.55 0.94 29.48
CA LYS A 127 -30.15 0.65 29.90
C LYS A 127 -29.12 1.02 28.85
N ARG A 128 -27.86 1.01 29.25
CA ARG A 128 -26.75 1.20 28.30
C ARG A 128 -26.72 0.05 27.29
N ILE A 129 -26.37 0.33 26.04
CA ILE A 129 -26.27 -0.75 25.06
C ILE A 129 -25.09 -1.69 25.36
N ALA A 130 -24.09 -1.26 26.14
CA ALA A 130 -23.04 -2.11 26.67
C ALA A 130 -23.57 -3.28 27.57
N ASP A 131 -24.77 -3.16 28.13
CA ASP A 131 -25.35 -4.18 29.02
C ASP A 131 -26.08 -5.30 28.26
N PHE A 132 -26.11 -5.22 26.92
CA PHE A 132 -26.68 -6.27 26.08
C PHE A 132 -25.62 -7.31 25.69
N PRO A 133 -25.85 -8.61 25.98
CA PRO A 133 -24.88 -9.67 25.67
C PRO A 133 -24.45 -9.71 24.19
N GLY A 134 -25.37 -9.46 23.24
CA GLY A 134 -25.05 -9.40 21.81
C GLY A 134 -24.01 -8.34 21.45
N ILE A 135 -24.07 -7.17 22.09
CA ILE A 135 -23.08 -6.10 21.90
C ILE A 135 -21.73 -6.49 22.53
N GLN A 136 -21.76 -7.10 23.73
CA GLN A 136 -20.57 -7.58 24.42
C GLN A 136 -19.82 -8.63 23.59
N PHE A 137 -20.53 -9.57 22.97
CA PHE A 137 -19.92 -10.59 22.10
C PHE A 137 -19.29 -9.96 20.86
N MET A 138 -19.96 -9.00 20.22
CA MET A 138 -19.37 -8.28 19.07
C MET A 138 -18.07 -7.56 19.44
N LEU A 139 -18.03 -6.87 20.59
CA LEU A 139 -16.83 -6.19 21.07
C LEU A 139 -15.71 -7.17 21.43
N ALA A 140 -16.05 -8.32 22.01
CA ALA A 140 -15.09 -9.38 22.33
C ALA A 140 -14.45 -9.95 21.04
N ASP A 141 -15.27 -10.22 20.01
CA ASP A 141 -14.77 -10.70 18.72
C ASP A 141 -13.87 -9.67 18.05
N MET A 142 -14.25 -8.38 18.06
CA MET A 142 -13.41 -7.28 17.54
C MET A 142 -12.08 -7.20 18.28
N ALA A 143 -12.09 -7.27 19.62
CA ALA A 143 -10.89 -7.20 20.45
C ALA A 143 -9.95 -8.39 20.17
N MET A 144 -10.51 -9.58 20.13
CA MET A 144 -9.76 -10.82 19.86
C MET A 144 -9.12 -10.80 18.48
N ALA A 145 -9.89 -10.44 17.44
CA ALA A 145 -9.36 -10.39 16.06
C ALA A 145 -8.28 -9.31 15.90
N THR A 146 -8.47 -8.14 16.51
CA THR A 146 -7.49 -7.04 16.47
C THR A 146 -6.19 -7.44 17.16
N GLU A 147 -6.28 -8.09 18.33
CA GLU A 147 -5.09 -8.53 19.06
C GLU A 147 -4.36 -9.67 18.35
N ALA A 148 -5.07 -10.64 17.78
CA ALA A 148 -4.48 -11.69 16.98
C ALA A 148 -3.70 -11.11 15.77
N ALA A 149 -4.30 -10.17 15.04
CA ALA A 149 -3.65 -9.49 13.93
C ALA A 149 -2.42 -8.68 14.38
N ARG A 150 -2.49 -8.02 15.54
CA ARG A 150 -1.37 -7.29 16.15
C ARG A 150 -0.19 -8.22 16.43
N GLN A 151 -0.43 -9.36 17.07
CA GLN A 151 0.62 -10.32 17.40
C GLN A 151 1.28 -10.90 16.15
N LEU A 152 0.52 -11.22 15.11
CA LEU A 152 1.06 -11.66 13.82
C LEU A 152 1.97 -10.60 13.21
N ASN A 153 1.59 -9.33 13.26
CA ASN A 153 2.42 -8.22 12.79
C ASN A 153 3.72 -8.09 13.60
N TYR A 154 3.67 -8.21 14.91
CA TYR A 154 4.85 -8.14 15.76
C TYR A 154 5.80 -9.33 15.52
N VAL A 155 5.28 -10.52 15.24
CA VAL A 155 6.09 -11.68 14.87
C VAL A 155 6.71 -11.51 13.48
N ALA A 156 6.00 -10.90 12.54
CA ALA A 156 6.48 -10.66 11.19
C ALA A 156 7.54 -9.54 11.11
N ALA A 157 7.38 -8.47 11.89
CA ALA A 157 8.21 -7.27 11.80
C ALA A 157 9.73 -7.53 11.90
N PRO A 158 10.27 -8.29 12.88
CA PRO A 158 11.69 -8.59 12.94
C PRO A 158 12.17 -9.50 11.80
N LYS A 159 11.28 -10.28 11.18
CA LYS A 159 11.61 -11.16 10.05
C LYS A 159 11.82 -10.39 8.76
N THR A 160 11.22 -9.21 8.61
CA THR A 160 11.46 -8.35 7.44
C THR A 160 12.90 -7.87 7.34
N ALA A 161 13.59 -7.77 8.48
CA ALA A 161 15.02 -7.44 8.52
C ALA A 161 15.93 -8.63 8.17
N ARG A 162 15.44 -9.85 8.32
CA ARG A 162 16.15 -11.12 8.03
C ARG A 162 15.66 -11.65 6.69
N ARG A 163 16.38 -11.34 5.62
CA ARG A 163 15.99 -11.58 4.22
C ARG A 163 15.53 -13.00 3.85
N ASP A 164 15.84 -14.01 4.68
CA ASP A 164 15.69 -15.42 4.32
C ASP A 164 14.39 -16.09 4.79
N GLU A 165 13.63 -15.44 5.69
CA GLU A 165 12.44 -16.04 6.31
C GLU A 165 11.10 -15.52 5.77
N LEU A 166 11.09 -14.50 4.92
CA LEU A 166 9.86 -13.86 4.44
C LEU A 166 9.03 -14.71 3.47
N VAL A 167 9.67 -15.64 2.80
CA VAL A 167 9.03 -16.54 1.83
C VAL A 167 8.02 -17.50 2.49
N ALA A 168 8.10 -17.70 3.80
CA ALA A 168 7.24 -18.63 4.53
C ALA A 168 5.85 -18.10 4.90
N PHE A 169 5.57 -16.81 4.62
CA PHE A 169 4.30 -16.16 4.97
C PHE A 169 3.55 -15.53 3.77
N SER A 170 4.01 -15.80 2.57
CA SER A 170 3.35 -15.35 1.32
C SER A 170 2.37 -16.38 0.77
#